data_42d403348f6d5dad7e3c79c35184c4ab
#
_entry.id   42d403348f6d5dad7e3c79c35184c4ab
#
_cell.length_a   1.000
_cell.length_b   1.000
_cell.length_c   1.000
_cell.angle_alpha   90.00
_cell.angle_beta   90.00
_cell.angle_gamma   90.00
#
_symmetry.space_group_name_H-M   'P 1'
#
loop_
_entity.id
_entity.type
_entity.pdbx_description
1 polymer ?
#
loop_
_entity_poly.entity_id
_entity_poly.type
_entity_poly.pdbx_seq_one_letter_code
_entity_poly.pdbx_strand_id
1 'polypeptide(L)'
;MKKTIILICICLICNDILSQSFDGGLLAGLTTSQISGDNLGGFNKLGVAIGFFTQRNISEKSKLKFELSYFQKGSKNNNLNLNLNSFKLDYIDAPFYFSYLVQQNTFIQFGFHTSFLLLQKETDNFGSNVELRDNFNAVDFSTSLGIEYYVNNQISLNTKFSNTLFFTPIRKHASSASLWYNQGQYNTVISFIINYYLINSQ
;
A
#
# COMPACT_ATOMS: atom_id res chain seq x y z
N MET A 1 40.16 18.19 1.63
CA MET A 1 40.32 16.95 0.85
C MET A 1 39.15 15.98 0.97
N LYS A 2 38.70 15.51 2.16
CA LYS A 2 37.57 14.55 2.27
C LYS A 2 36.24 15.10 1.69
N LYS A 3 35.90 16.37 1.93
CA LYS A 3 34.69 17.01 1.39
C LYS A 3 34.70 17.16 -0.13
N THR A 4 35.87 17.40 -0.71
CA THR A 4 36.07 17.52 -2.17
C THR A 4 35.91 16.17 -2.86
N ILE A 5 36.38 15.08 -2.24
CA ILE A 5 36.22 13.71 -2.76
C ILE A 5 34.76 13.29 -2.75
N ILE A 6 34.02 13.60 -1.68
CA ILE A 6 32.57 13.33 -1.59
C ILE A 6 31.81 14.08 -2.68
N LEU A 7 32.14 15.35 -2.94
CA LEU A 7 31.51 16.14 -3.98
C LEU A 7 31.77 15.57 -5.38
N ILE A 8 33.02 15.13 -5.65
CA ILE A 8 33.39 14.49 -6.91
C ILE A 8 32.66 13.16 -7.09
N CYS A 9 32.55 12.33 -6.03
CA CYS A 9 31.79 11.08 -6.09
C CYS A 9 30.30 11.32 -6.37
N ILE A 10 29.70 12.36 -5.77
CA ILE A 10 28.32 12.75 -6.05
C ILE A 10 28.14 13.20 -7.51
N CYS A 11 29.08 14.01 -8.04
CA CYS A 11 29.04 14.45 -9.44
C CYS A 11 29.26 13.31 -10.45
N LEU A 12 30.05 12.28 -10.11
CA LEU A 12 30.24 11.11 -10.98
C LEU A 12 29.01 10.20 -11.02
N ILE A 13 28.25 10.11 -9.96
CA ILE A 13 26.98 9.35 -9.90
C ILE A 13 25.88 10.05 -10.71
N CYS A 14 25.94 11.37 -10.88
CA CYS A 14 24.89 12.13 -11.59
C CYS A 14 24.98 12.04 -13.14
N ASN A 15 26.06 11.55 -13.73
CA ASN A 15 26.20 11.54 -15.19
C ASN A 15 25.36 10.45 -15.90
N ASP A 16 25.00 9.36 -15.21
CA ASP A 16 24.18 8.29 -15.78
C ASP A 16 22.67 8.55 -15.69
N ILE A 17 22.26 9.65 -15.05
CA ILE A 17 20.84 9.98 -14.79
C ILE A 17 20.13 10.54 -16.03
N LEU A 18 20.88 11.12 -16.99
CA LEU A 18 20.30 11.84 -18.14
C LEU A 18 19.75 10.95 -19.27
N SER A 19 20.02 9.63 -19.25
CA SER A 19 19.56 8.68 -20.28
C SER A 19 18.48 7.70 -19.77
N GLN A 20 17.91 7.92 -18.59
CA GLN A 20 16.98 6.98 -17.99
C GLN A 20 15.54 7.35 -18.34
N SER A 21 14.89 6.50 -19.12
CA SER A 21 13.48 6.67 -19.41
C SER A 21 12.60 6.14 -18.25
N PHE A 22 11.71 6.99 -17.78
CA PHE A 22 10.70 6.66 -16.78
C PHE A 22 9.32 6.65 -17.43
N ASP A 23 8.58 5.60 -17.15
CA ASP A 23 7.15 5.59 -17.39
C ASP A 23 6.43 6.21 -16.20
N GLY A 24 5.26 6.78 -16.45
CA GLY A 24 4.47 7.36 -15.37
C GLY A 24 3.00 7.48 -15.75
N GLY A 25 2.16 7.55 -14.73
CA GLY A 25 0.73 7.61 -14.98
C GLY A 25 -0.10 7.76 -13.72
N LEU A 26 -1.39 7.55 -13.91
CA LEU A 26 -2.41 7.60 -12.87
C LEU A 26 -2.83 6.20 -12.48
N LEU A 27 -3.21 6.02 -11.24
CA LEU A 27 -3.81 4.80 -10.72
C LEU A 27 -5.15 5.10 -10.06
N ALA A 28 -6.11 4.21 -10.27
CA ALA A 28 -7.40 4.25 -9.60
C ALA A 28 -7.91 2.84 -9.39
N GLY A 29 -8.60 2.59 -8.28
CA GLY A 29 -9.12 1.27 -8.00
C GLY A 29 -9.96 1.15 -6.75
N LEU A 30 -10.34 -0.09 -6.48
CA LEU A 30 -11.12 -0.49 -5.32
C LEU A 30 -10.25 -1.31 -4.38
N THR A 31 -10.52 -1.15 -3.09
CA THR A 31 -9.90 -1.94 -2.03
C THR A 31 -10.96 -2.68 -1.25
N THR A 32 -10.63 -3.84 -0.75
CA THR A 32 -11.39 -4.51 0.29
C THR A 32 -10.45 -4.90 1.42
N SER A 33 -10.83 -4.63 2.66
CA SER A 33 -9.92 -4.72 3.78
C SER A 33 -10.56 -5.27 5.04
N GLN A 34 -9.70 -5.76 5.92
CA GLN A 34 -10.01 -6.14 7.28
C GLN A 34 -8.87 -5.70 8.21
N ILE A 35 -9.16 -5.53 9.48
CA ILE A 35 -8.16 -5.36 10.54
C ILE A 35 -8.12 -6.67 11.33
N SER A 36 -7.00 -7.38 11.24
CA SER A 36 -6.79 -8.58 12.04
C SER A 36 -6.60 -8.19 13.51
N GLY A 37 -7.27 -8.90 14.43
CA GLY A 37 -7.19 -8.64 15.87
C GLY A 37 -8.19 -7.62 16.41
N ASP A 38 -9.19 -7.21 15.63
CA ASP A 38 -10.29 -6.32 16.04
C ASP A 38 -11.60 -7.05 16.36
N ASN A 39 -11.65 -8.38 16.23
CA ASN A 39 -12.84 -9.23 16.33
C ASN A 39 -13.92 -8.99 15.27
N LEU A 40 -13.62 -8.19 14.22
CA LEU A 40 -14.49 -7.96 13.08
C LEU A 40 -13.98 -8.81 11.91
N GLY A 41 -14.57 -9.96 11.67
CA GLY A 41 -14.07 -10.89 10.64
C GLY A 41 -14.49 -10.52 9.22
N GLY A 42 -13.58 -10.76 8.26
CA GLY A 42 -13.84 -10.71 6.83
C GLY A 42 -13.51 -9.40 6.13
N PHE A 43 -13.30 -9.49 4.81
CA PHE A 43 -12.96 -8.35 3.94
C PHE A 43 -14.20 -7.52 3.57
N ASN A 44 -14.94 -7.05 4.56
CA ASN A 44 -16.24 -6.40 4.37
C ASN A 44 -16.14 -4.87 4.21
N LYS A 45 -14.95 -4.30 4.42
CA LYS A 45 -14.71 -2.86 4.29
C LYS A 45 -14.26 -2.54 2.88
N LEU A 46 -15.18 -2.05 2.07
CA LEU A 46 -14.85 -1.48 0.76
C LEU A 46 -14.24 -0.09 0.92
N GLY A 47 -13.26 0.21 0.07
CA GLY A 47 -12.56 1.47 -0.02
C GLY A 47 -12.15 1.79 -1.44
N VAL A 48 -11.47 2.92 -1.60
CA VAL A 48 -10.93 3.37 -2.88
C VAL A 48 -9.43 3.64 -2.76
N ALA A 49 -8.76 3.51 -3.91
CA ALA A 49 -7.38 3.93 -4.09
C ALA A 49 -7.31 4.85 -5.31
N ILE A 50 -6.63 5.99 -5.17
CA ILE A 50 -6.40 6.92 -6.28
C ILE A 50 -5.06 7.61 -6.09
N GLY A 51 -4.29 7.75 -7.16
CA GLY A 51 -2.96 8.35 -7.08
C GLY A 51 -2.23 8.36 -8.40
N PHE A 52 -0.92 8.42 -8.31
CA PHE A 52 -0.02 8.39 -9.43
C PHE A 52 1.14 7.44 -9.17
N PHE A 53 1.79 7.02 -10.24
CA PHE A 53 2.95 6.15 -10.17
C PHE A 53 4.02 6.60 -11.15
N THR A 54 5.23 6.19 -10.85
CA THR A 54 6.34 6.18 -11.78
C THR A 54 7.01 4.81 -11.77
N GLN A 55 7.47 4.36 -12.91
CA GLN A 55 8.20 3.10 -13.01
C GLN A 55 9.39 3.22 -13.95
N ARG A 56 10.33 2.32 -13.76
CA ARG A 56 11.51 2.20 -14.58
C ARG A 56 11.81 0.74 -14.89
N ASN A 57 12.14 0.45 -16.13
CA ASN A 57 12.67 -0.85 -16.54
C ASN A 57 14.14 -0.94 -16.08
N ILE A 58 14.47 -1.97 -15.27
CA ILE A 58 15.85 -2.29 -14.88
C ILE A 58 16.46 -3.23 -15.91
N SER A 59 15.65 -4.16 -16.42
CA SER A 59 16.01 -5.10 -17.47
C SER A 59 14.77 -5.42 -18.31
N GLU A 60 14.95 -6.25 -19.36
CA GLU A 60 13.82 -6.74 -20.17
C GLU A 60 12.73 -7.45 -19.36
N LYS A 61 13.09 -8.04 -18.21
CA LYS A 61 12.16 -8.80 -17.36
C LYS A 61 11.84 -8.16 -16.01
N SER A 62 12.53 -7.06 -15.64
CA SER A 62 12.42 -6.51 -14.28
C SER A 62 12.13 -5.02 -14.31
N LYS A 63 11.21 -4.60 -13.46
CA LYS A 63 10.81 -3.18 -13.29
C LYS A 63 10.82 -2.80 -11.83
N LEU A 64 11.16 -1.54 -11.56
CA LEU A 64 10.86 -0.87 -10.29
C LEU A 64 9.70 0.10 -10.51
N LYS A 65 8.74 0.11 -9.58
CA LYS A 65 7.62 1.03 -9.57
C LYS A 65 7.50 1.68 -8.21
N PHE A 66 7.29 2.98 -8.20
CA PHE A 66 6.92 3.73 -7.02
C PHE A 66 5.51 4.29 -7.23
N GLU A 67 4.66 4.17 -6.23
CA GLU A 67 3.32 4.75 -6.25
C GLU A 67 3.19 5.75 -5.10
N LEU A 68 2.31 6.74 -5.27
CA LEU A 68 1.84 7.61 -4.20
C LEU A 68 0.34 7.78 -4.37
N SER A 69 -0.41 7.33 -3.37
CA SER A 69 -1.86 7.26 -3.48
C SER A 69 -2.58 7.57 -2.17
N TYR A 70 -3.75 8.17 -2.30
CA TYR A 70 -4.76 8.10 -1.26
C TYR A 70 -5.34 6.69 -1.26
N PHE A 71 -5.39 6.07 -0.08
CA PHE A 71 -5.71 4.65 0.06
C PHE A 71 -6.61 4.42 1.29
N GLN A 72 -7.80 3.89 1.08
CA GLN A 72 -8.72 3.59 2.16
C GLN A 72 -8.58 2.15 2.62
N LYS A 73 -8.42 1.97 3.94
CA LYS A 73 -8.35 0.69 4.65
C LYS A 73 -9.37 0.68 5.79
N GLY A 74 -9.46 -0.42 6.51
CA GLY A 74 -10.26 -0.53 7.72
C GLY A 74 -10.92 -1.88 7.87
N SER A 75 -11.96 -1.92 8.70
CA SER A 75 -12.74 -3.12 9.00
C SER A 75 -14.20 -2.77 9.15
N LYS A 76 -15.09 -3.72 8.78
CA LYS A 76 -16.53 -3.58 8.96
C LYS A 76 -17.13 -4.94 9.33
N ASN A 77 -17.98 -4.94 10.36
CA ASN A 77 -18.77 -6.10 10.72
C ASN A 77 -20.10 -6.11 9.96
N ASN A 78 -20.50 -7.27 9.48
CA ASN A 78 -21.83 -7.48 8.90
C ASN A 78 -22.84 -8.04 9.91
N ASN A 79 -22.41 -8.38 11.14
CA ASN A 79 -23.30 -8.91 12.18
C ASN A 79 -23.92 -7.75 12.97
N LEU A 80 -25.23 -7.57 12.83
CA LEU A 80 -26.03 -6.52 13.51
C LEU A 80 -26.04 -6.60 15.05
N ASN A 81 -25.47 -7.66 15.63
CA ASN A 81 -25.53 -7.93 17.07
C ASN A 81 -24.32 -7.44 17.87
N LEU A 82 -23.32 -6.84 17.24
CA LEU A 82 -22.14 -6.31 17.91
C LEU A 82 -22.15 -4.78 17.89
N ASN A 83 -21.90 -4.18 19.06
CA ASN A 83 -21.95 -2.72 19.26
C ASN A 83 -20.84 -1.91 18.58
N LEU A 84 -19.96 -2.53 17.79
CA LEU A 84 -18.86 -1.90 17.08
C LEU A 84 -18.84 -2.41 15.65
N ASN A 85 -18.97 -1.51 14.67
CA ASN A 85 -19.31 -1.98 13.34
C ASN A 85 -18.36 -1.58 12.24
N SER A 86 -17.64 -0.50 12.35
CA SER A 86 -16.63 -0.20 11.32
C SER A 86 -15.53 0.73 11.80
N PHE A 87 -14.32 0.40 11.36
CA PHE A 87 -13.17 1.29 11.34
C PHE A 87 -12.95 1.80 9.92
N LYS A 88 -12.81 3.10 9.77
CA LYS A 88 -12.36 3.74 8.55
C LYS A 88 -11.00 4.36 8.80
N LEU A 89 -10.01 3.95 8.02
CA LEU A 89 -8.64 4.43 8.07
C LEU A 89 -8.24 4.91 6.68
N ASP A 90 -7.99 6.20 6.55
CA ASP A 90 -7.55 6.80 5.30
C ASP A 90 -6.06 7.12 5.38
N TYR A 91 -5.30 6.70 4.38
CA TYR A 91 -3.84 6.82 4.33
C TYR A 91 -3.37 7.54 3.06
N ILE A 92 -2.20 8.17 3.16
CA ILE A 92 -1.31 8.35 2.02
C ILE A 92 -0.38 7.15 2.00
N ASP A 93 -0.47 6.34 0.97
CA ASP A 93 0.31 5.13 0.78
C ASP A 93 1.42 5.37 -0.24
N ALA A 94 2.65 5.01 0.13
CA ALA A 94 3.85 5.19 -0.67
C ALA A 94 4.58 3.86 -0.83
N PRO A 95 4.06 2.93 -1.66
CA PRO A 95 4.69 1.65 -1.91
C PRO A 95 5.82 1.76 -2.94
N PHE A 96 6.80 0.90 -2.73
CA PHE A 96 7.85 0.60 -3.67
C PHE A 96 7.75 -0.86 -4.12
N TYR A 97 7.65 -1.12 -5.43
CA TYR A 97 7.48 -2.45 -5.99
C TYR A 97 8.68 -2.86 -6.83
N PHE A 98 9.06 -4.12 -6.67
CA PHE A 98 9.84 -4.86 -7.64
C PHE A 98 8.89 -5.78 -8.42
N SER A 99 8.93 -5.70 -9.77
CA SER A 99 8.10 -6.48 -10.67
C SER A 99 8.97 -7.36 -11.56
N TYR A 100 8.56 -8.61 -11.75
CA TYR A 100 9.25 -9.56 -12.59
C TYR A 100 8.31 -10.20 -13.60
N LEU A 101 8.70 -10.19 -14.89
CA LEU A 101 7.95 -10.76 -16.00
C LEU A 101 7.94 -12.28 -15.91
N VAL A 102 6.76 -12.87 -15.77
CA VAL A 102 6.59 -14.34 -15.68
C VAL A 102 5.99 -14.93 -16.95
N GLN A 103 5.16 -14.16 -17.63
CA GLN A 103 4.53 -14.55 -18.90
C GLN A 103 4.34 -13.28 -19.74
N GLN A 104 4.11 -13.44 -21.04
CA GLN A 104 3.82 -12.30 -21.91
C GLN A 104 2.76 -11.39 -21.28
N ASN A 105 3.10 -10.12 -21.11
CA ASN A 105 2.25 -9.08 -20.48
C ASN A 105 1.90 -9.28 -19.00
N THR A 106 2.45 -10.29 -18.30
CA THR A 106 2.10 -10.58 -16.90
C THR A 106 3.33 -10.49 -16.01
N PHE A 107 3.24 -9.64 -15.00
CA PHE A 107 4.29 -9.43 -14.00
C PHE A 107 3.79 -9.87 -12.62
N ILE A 108 4.66 -10.57 -11.87
CA ILE A 108 4.49 -10.72 -10.42
C ILE A 108 5.18 -9.53 -9.75
N GLN A 109 4.53 -8.98 -8.73
CA GLN A 109 5.02 -7.83 -7.97
C GLN A 109 5.22 -8.19 -6.51
N PHE A 110 6.34 -7.75 -5.96
CA PHE A 110 6.56 -7.70 -4.52
C PHE A 110 6.72 -6.24 -4.12
N GLY A 111 5.99 -5.81 -3.08
CA GLY A 111 6.00 -4.43 -2.62
C GLY A 111 6.27 -4.28 -1.14
N PHE A 112 6.91 -3.17 -0.80
CA PHE A 112 7.03 -2.65 0.55
C PHE A 112 6.31 -1.31 0.61
N HIS A 113 5.44 -1.14 1.60
CA HIS A 113 4.62 0.06 1.76
C HIS A 113 5.00 0.82 3.01
N THR A 114 4.98 2.14 2.88
CA THR A 114 4.95 3.07 4.01
C THR A 114 3.69 3.91 3.87
N SER A 115 2.74 3.71 4.78
CA SER A 115 1.44 4.39 4.74
C SER A 115 1.33 5.36 5.91
N PHE A 116 0.98 6.61 5.63
CA PHE A 116 0.80 7.68 6.62
C PHE A 116 -0.69 7.87 6.88
N LEU A 117 -1.12 7.70 8.13
CA LEU A 117 -2.52 7.85 8.54
C LEU A 117 -2.95 9.31 8.47
N LEU A 118 -3.99 9.59 7.68
CA LEU A 118 -4.61 10.91 7.55
C LEU A 118 -5.83 11.05 8.44
N LEU A 119 -6.67 10.02 8.46
CA LEU A 119 -7.95 10.03 9.16
C LEU A 119 -8.25 8.65 9.72
N GLN A 120 -8.71 8.67 10.98
CA GLN A 120 -9.25 7.49 11.65
C GLN A 120 -10.66 7.80 12.15
N LYS A 121 -11.59 6.88 11.93
CA LYS A 121 -12.97 7.00 12.37
C LYS A 121 -13.51 5.64 12.78
N GLU A 122 -14.13 5.61 13.96
CA GLU A 122 -14.87 4.46 14.44
C GLU A 122 -16.37 4.80 14.44
N THR A 123 -17.19 3.87 13.98
CA THR A 123 -18.63 4.08 13.84
C THR A 123 -19.37 2.90 14.44
N ASP A 124 -20.42 3.16 15.23
CA ASP A 124 -21.29 2.16 15.80
C ASP A 124 -22.34 1.62 14.81
N ASN A 125 -23.21 0.70 15.30
CA ASN A 125 -24.32 0.12 14.52
C ASN A 125 -25.34 1.15 14.01
N PHE A 126 -25.42 2.31 14.64
CA PHE A 126 -26.40 3.36 14.32
C PHE A 126 -25.79 4.42 13.39
N GLY A 127 -24.52 4.25 12.97
CA GLY A 127 -23.82 5.23 12.17
C GLY A 127 -23.28 6.41 12.96
N SER A 128 -23.35 6.38 14.30
CA SER A 128 -22.80 7.42 15.15
C SER A 128 -21.29 7.29 15.30
N ASN A 129 -20.58 8.41 15.33
CA ASN A 129 -19.16 8.40 15.61
C ASN A 129 -18.92 8.08 17.08
N VAL A 130 -18.06 7.11 17.34
CA VAL A 130 -17.63 6.74 18.67
C VAL A 130 -16.22 7.28 18.91
N GLU A 131 -15.93 7.77 20.12
CA GLU A 131 -14.58 8.12 20.51
C GLU A 131 -13.70 6.89 20.53
N LEU A 132 -12.56 6.99 19.85
CA LEU A 132 -11.55 5.92 19.84
C LEU A 132 -10.98 5.77 21.25
N ARG A 133 -10.99 4.56 21.78
CA ARG A 133 -10.35 4.25 23.08
C ARG A 133 -8.84 4.47 23.01
N ASP A 134 -8.23 4.03 21.89
CA ASP A 134 -6.81 4.20 21.60
C ASP A 134 -6.63 4.57 20.13
N ASN A 135 -5.75 5.53 19.86
CA ASN A 135 -5.42 5.96 18.51
C ASN A 135 -4.62 4.88 17.76
N PHE A 136 -4.86 4.81 16.45
CA PHE A 136 -4.00 4.05 15.55
C PHE A 136 -2.64 4.74 15.38
N ASN A 137 -1.60 3.97 15.10
CA ASN A 137 -0.27 4.50 14.81
C ASN A 137 -0.31 5.37 13.55
N ALA A 138 0.45 6.46 13.57
CA ALA A 138 0.52 7.40 12.45
C ALA A 138 1.12 6.78 11.18
N VAL A 139 1.92 5.71 11.32
CA VAL A 139 2.59 5.03 10.21
C VAL A 139 2.28 3.54 10.24
N ASP A 140 1.92 2.98 9.09
CA ASP A 140 1.72 1.56 8.84
C ASP A 140 2.79 1.07 7.85
N PHE A 141 3.59 0.10 8.26
CA PHE A 141 4.53 -0.60 7.39
C PHE A 141 3.97 -1.94 6.97
N SER A 142 3.84 -2.15 5.67
CA SER A 142 3.27 -3.38 5.14
C SER A 142 4.04 -3.91 3.93
N THR A 143 3.84 -5.19 3.64
CA THR A 143 4.34 -5.83 2.43
C THR A 143 3.18 -6.30 1.59
N SER A 144 3.40 -6.45 0.29
CA SER A 144 2.41 -6.96 -0.62
C SER A 144 2.98 -7.89 -1.68
N LEU A 145 2.11 -8.78 -2.15
CA LEU A 145 2.29 -9.56 -3.35
C LEU A 145 1.18 -9.21 -4.33
N GLY A 146 1.50 -9.12 -5.61
CA GLY A 146 0.54 -8.77 -6.62
C GLY A 146 0.84 -9.37 -7.99
N ILE A 147 -0.15 -9.26 -8.86
CA ILE A 147 -0.05 -9.61 -10.27
C ILE A 147 -0.51 -8.40 -11.06
N GLU A 148 0.31 -7.97 -12.01
CA GLU A 148 -0.01 -6.90 -12.96
C GLU A 148 -0.06 -7.47 -14.37
N TYR A 149 -1.19 -7.23 -15.05
CA TYR A 149 -1.42 -7.64 -16.43
C TYR A 149 -1.56 -6.42 -17.33
N TYR A 150 -0.74 -6.32 -18.37
CA TYR A 150 -0.80 -5.25 -19.35
C TYR A 150 -1.82 -5.61 -20.42
N VAL A 151 -2.95 -4.89 -20.45
CA VAL A 151 -3.99 -5.01 -21.49
C VAL A 151 -3.47 -4.43 -22.80
N ASN A 152 -2.81 -3.29 -22.74
CA ASN A 152 -2.13 -2.62 -23.83
C ASN A 152 -1.01 -1.70 -23.29
N ASN A 153 -0.38 -0.91 -24.16
CA ASN A 153 0.71 -0.01 -23.76
C ASN A 153 0.28 1.11 -22.81
N GLN A 154 -1.02 1.40 -22.69
CA GLN A 154 -1.55 2.49 -21.87
C GLN A 154 -2.26 2.01 -20.60
N ILE A 155 -2.70 0.76 -20.55
CA ILE A 155 -3.54 0.26 -19.46
C ILE A 155 -2.97 -1.04 -18.91
N SER A 156 -2.78 -1.10 -17.58
CA SER A 156 -2.57 -2.34 -16.87
C SER A 156 -3.59 -2.53 -15.74
N LEU A 157 -3.90 -3.78 -15.47
CA LEU A 157 -4.75 -4.22 -14.37
C LEU A 157 -3.88 -4.86 -13.31
N ASN A 158 -4.05 -4.47 -12.07
CA ASN A 158 -3.23 -4.93 -10.98
C ASN A 158 -4.09 -5.42 -9.82
N THR A 159 -3.81 -6.62 -9.34
CA THR A 159 -4.42 -7.19 -8.13
C THR A 159 -3.32 -7.42 -7.12
N LYS A 160 -3.49 -6.86 -5.92
CA LYS A 160 -2.49 -6.93 -4.84
C LYS A 160 -3.13 -7.42 -3.55
N PHE A 161 -2.41 -8.23 -2.83
CA PHE A 161 -2.69 -8.59 -1.44
C PHE A 161 -1.61 -7.99 -0.56
N SER A 162 -1.97 -7.18 0.42
CA SER A 162 -1.04 -6.55 1.35
C SER A 162 -1.38 -6.85 2.80
N ASN A 163 -0.34 -6.91 3.63
CA ASN A 163 -0.50 -7.14 5.06
C ASN A 163 0.52 -6.29 5.84
N THR A 164 0.07 -5.67 6.94
CA THR A 164 0.96 -4.97 7.88
C THR A 164 1.99 -5.94 8.44
N LEU A 165 3.22 -5.51 8.58
CA LEU A 165 4.31 -6.31 9.15
C LEU A 165 4.01 -6.67 10.61
N PHE A 166 4.21 -7.92 10.97
CA PHE A 166 3.83 -8.48 12.28
C PHE A 166 4.49 -7.78 13.48
N PHE A 167 5.64 -7.13 13.29
CA PHE A 167 6.36 -6.40 14.34
C PHE A 167 6.03 -4.89 14.40
N THR A 168 5.15 -4.40 13.50
CA THR A 168 4.71 -2.99 13.45
C THR A 168 3.19 -2.90 13.43
N PRO A 169 2.48 -3.36 14.49
CA PRO A 169 1.02 -3.31 14.51
C PRO A 169 0.52 -1.88 14.37
N ILE A 170 -0.60 -1.69 13.67
CA ILE A 170 -1.25 -0.38 13.53
C ILE A 170 -1.86 0.13 14.85
N ARG A 171 -2.18 -0.77 15.78
CA ARG A 171 -2.60 -0.47 17.15
C ARG A 171 -2.19 -1.64 18.05
N LYS A 172 -1.53 -1.35 19.18
CA LYS A 172 -1.07 -2.38 20.11
C LYS A 172 -2.22 -2.94 20.93
N HIS A 173 -2.12 -4.21 21.31
CA HIS A 173 -2.97 -4.79 22.36
C HIS A 173 -2.62 -4.20 23.73
N ALA A 174 -3.58 -4.25 24.68
CA ALA A 174 -3.26 -4.08 26.08
C ALA A 174 -2.14 -5.05 26.47
N SER A 175 -1.21 -4.60 27.31
CA SER A 175 0.10 -5.23 27.58
C SER A 175 0.07 -6.72 27.96
N SER A 176 -1.04 -7.22 28.52
CA SER A 176 -1.21 -8.61 28.97
C SER A 176 -1.46 -9.62 27.84
N ALA A 177 -1.80 -9.17 26.63
CA ALA A 177 -2.17 -10.01 25.50
C ALA A 177 -1.13 -10.02 24.36
N SER A 178 -0.02 -9.32 24.52
CA SER A 178 1.01 -9.18 23.48
C SER A 178 1.92 -10.41 23.45
N LEU A 179 1.98 -11.07 22.29
CA LEU A 179 2.94 -12.13 21.96
C LEU A 179 3.93 -11.58 20.92
N TRP A 180 5.13 -12.16 20.82
CA TRP A 180 6.17 -11.70 19.88
C TRP A 180 5.70 -11.69 18.40
N TYR A 181 4.76 -12.55 18.02
CA TYR A 181 4.16 -12.67 16.68
C TYR A 181 2.76 -12.06 16.57
N ASN A 182 2.17 -11.63 17.69
CA ASN A 182 0.86 -10.97 17.73
C ASN A 182 0.90 -9.85 18.76
N GLN A 183 1.33 -8.68 18.33
CA GLN A 183 1.52 -7.51 19.21
C GLN A 183 0.32 -6.55 19.17
N GLY A 184 -0.66 -6.77 18.30
CA GLY A 184 -1.76 -5.84 18.16
C GLY A 184 -2.66 -6.13 16.95
N GLN A 185 -3.08 -5.06 16.30
CA GLN A 185 -3.95 -5.06 15.14
C GLN A 185 -3.14 -4.79 13.86
N TYR A 186 -3.59 -5.40 12.75
CA TYR A 186 -2.88 -5.37 11.46
C TYR A 186 -3.88 -5.16 10.33
N ASN A 187 -3.57 -4.26 9.40
CA ASN A 187 -4.32 -4.13 8.15
C ASN A 187 -4.02 -5.32 7.24
N THR A 188 -5.06 -5.92 6.68
CA THR A 188 -4.97 -6.87 5.57
C THR A 188 -5.86 -6.36 4.46
N VAL A 189 -5.32 -6.18 3.25
CA VAL A 189 -6.02 -5.54 2.15
C VAL A 189 -5.85 -6.33 0.86
N ILE A 190 -6.94 -6.44 0.10
CA ILE A 190 -6.94 -6.83 -1.31
C ILE A 190 -7.28 -5.59 -2.11
N SER A 191 -6.52 -5.27 -3.14
CA SER A 191 -6.78 -4.14 -4.01
C SER A 191 -6.82 -4.57 -5.48
N PHE A 192 -7.73 -3.92 -6.22
CA PHE A 192 -7.89 -4.06 -7.67
C PHE A 192 -7.69 -2.68 -8.28
N ILE A 193 -6.58 -2.49 -8.96
CA ILE A 193 -6.11 -1.20 -9.46
C ILE A 193 -6.01 -1.22 -10.97
N ILE A 194 -6.47 -0.16 -11.60
CA ILE A 194 -6.23 0.16 -13.00
C ILE A 194 -5.16 1.23 -13.05
N ASN A 195 -4.09 0.97 -13.77
CA ASN A 195 -3.03 1.95 -14.06
C ASN A 195 -3.23 2.48 -15.47
N TYR A 196 -3.19 3.79 -15.62
CA TYR A 196 -3.22 4.47 -16.92
C TYR A 196 -1.90 5.21 -17.13
N TYR A 197 -1.15 4.81 -18.17
CA TYR A 197 0.17 5.32 -18.50
C TYR A 197 0.02 6.60 -19.33
N LEU A 198 0.52 7.72 -18.81
CA LEU A 198 0.59 9.01 -19.50
C LEU A 198 1.90 9.16 -20.29
N ILE A 199 2.99 8.62 -19.73
CA ILE A 199 4.31 8.59 -20.31
C ILE A 199 4.71 7.13 -20.38
N ASN A 200 4.96 6.64 -21.58
CA ASN A 200 5.43 5.28 -21.83
C ASN A 200 6.65 5.38 -22.76
N SER A 201 7.81 5.15 -22.19
CA SER A 201 9.09 5.16 -22.92
C SER A 201 9.33 3.75 -23.46
N GLN A 202 8.79 3.46 -24.62
CA GLN A 202 9.13 2.25 -25.38
C GLN A 202 10.41 2.44 -26.18
#